data_002858a7ff3f29cfa08acb6c3d9d0680
#
_entry.id   002858a7ff3f29cfa08acb6c3d9d0680
#
_cell.length_a   1.000
_cell.length_b   1.000
_cell.length_c   1.000
_cell.angle_alpha   90.00
_cell.angle_beta   90.00
_cell.angle_gamma   90.00
#
_symmetry.space_group_name_H-M   'P 1'
#
loop_
_entity.id
_entity.type
_entity.pdbx_description
1 polymer ?
#
loop_
_entity_poly.entity_id
_entity_poly.type
_entity_poly.pdbx_seq_one_letter_code
_entity_poly.pdbx_strand_id
1 'polypeptide(L)'
;MIRTARLTTGALAASLIAFTLSGCAESAGADPKKLTVSTFGFGADRFEETVIKPFEKKTGIDVTLETGANADRLTKLKVNKNDPTVDVVMISDLFAAMGQKQGLFDKVDAKKVPNMAKIYDFAKSQDGYGPAYTYQLLGMLYRTDKVKQPPTLESLWDAKYKGKVAVPDLSTSAGVPFLQAVSATYGSGPKDTDTGFKRLSDLKPNVLKFFNRSTELVSLLDRGEVEMAPGLDLFAVDPAKAGKPIGWVPFDKGRYVAANTAQIVKGAKNKAGAEKFLDYLLSADVQEKAAASFSDKPVNKDAKVPAAITKVSGEAASDPAAAGFTSPDLAYSVEHNDAWVDRFQREVSG
;
A
#
# COMPACT_ATOMS: atom_id res chain seq x y z
N MET A 1 -56.79 -71.00 42.00
CA MET A 1 -58.13 -70.48 41.67
C MET A 1 -58.02 -69.35 40.70
N ILE A 2 -58.58 -69.57 39.57
CA ILE A 2 -58.58 -68.74 38.34
C ILE A 2 -59.49 -67.54 38.55
N ARG A 3 -59.06 -66.34 38.11
CA ARG A 3 -59.97 -65.29 37.60
C ARG A 3 -59.32 -64.46 36.52
N THR A 4 -59.81 -64.67 35.35
CA THR A 4 -59.69 -63.91 34.12
C THR A 4 -60.29 -62.50 34.25
N ALA A 5 -59.71 -61.50 33.71
CA ALA A 5 -60.38 -60.25 33.41
C ALA A 5 -59.86 -59.69 32.07
N ARG A 6 -60.81 -59.26 31.30
CA ARG A 6 -60.80 -58.98 29.86
C ARG A 6 -60.07 -57.68 29.47
N LEU A 7 -59.47 -57.76 28.33
CA LEU A 7 -58.94 -56.62 27.57
C LEU A 7 -60.08 -55.69 27.10
N THR A 8 -59.86 -54.38 27.19
CA THR A 8 -60.58 -53.39 26.40
C THR A 8 -59.54 -52.57 25.62
N THR A 9 -59.64 -52.70 24.32
CA THR A 9 -58.85 -52.01 23.30
C THR A 9 -59.31 -50.56 23.25
N GLY A 10 -58.40 -49.64 23.56
CA GLY A 10 -58.54 -48.18 23.29
C GLY A 10 -57.52 -47.75 22.27
N ALA A 11 -57.97 -47.44 21.05
CA ALA A 11 -57.14 -46.90 20.00
C ALA A 11 -56.81 -45.40 20.28
N LEU A 12 -55.58 -45.09 20.59
CA LEU A 12 -55.10 -43.71 20.61
C LEU A 12 -54.32 -43.45 19.32
N ALA A 13 -54.87 -42.59 18.50
CA ALA A 13 -54.20 -42.04 17.32
C ALA A 13 -53.07 -41.11 17.79
N ALA A 14 -51.84 -41.54 17.62
CA ALA A 14 -50.66 -40.69 17.83
C ALA A 14 -50.40 -39.91 16.56
N SER A 15 -50.78 -38.62 16.58
CA SER A 15 -50.32 -37.63 15.53
C SER A 15 -48.86 -37.36 15.70
N LEU A 16 -48.00 -37.92 14.83
CA LEU A 16 -46.59 -37.52 14.69
C LEU A 16 -46.56 -36.14 14.02
N ILE A 17 -46.33 -35.10 14.81
CA ILE A 17 -45.90 -33.81 14.32
C ILE A 17 -44.41 -33.94 14.04
N ALA A 18 -44.05 -34.15 12.76
CA ALA A 18 -42.69 -34.07 12.30
C ALA A 18 -42.28 -32.60 12.34
N PHE A 19 -41.59 -32.16 13.40
CA PHE A 19 -40.82 -30.93 13.41
C PHE A 19 -39.62 -31.15 12.49
N THR A 20 -39.73 -30.71 11.24
CA THR A 20 -38.57 -30.49 10.38
C THR A 20 -37.79 -29.33 10.97
N LEU A 21 -36.81 -29.62 11.82
CA LEU A 21 -35.73 -28.72 12.10
C LEU A 21 -34.93 -28.60 10.79
N SER A 22 -35.34 -27.67 9.92
CA SER A 22 -34.46 -27.07 8.94
C SER A 22 -33.43 -26.26 9.73
N GLY A 23 -32.46 -26.95 10.28
CA GLY A 23 -31.23 -26.34 10.74
C GLY A 23 -30.54 -25.72 9.53
N CYS A 24 -30.84 -24.46 9.21
CA CYS A 24 -29.87 -23.63 8.56
C CYS A 24 -28.64 -23.68 9.47
N ALA A 25 -27.65 -24.48 9.10
CA ALA A 25 -26.29 -24.29 9.56
C ALA A 25 -25.92 -22.90 9.04
N GLU A 26 -26.28 -21.88 9.80
CA GLU A 26 -25.66 -20.56 9.73
C GLU A 26 -24.19 -20.85 9.98
N SER A 27 -23.42 -20.95 8.88
CA SER A 27 -21.97 -20.81 8.94
C SER A 27 -21.75 -19.60 9.82
N ALA A 28 -20.91 -19.72 10.86
CA ALA A 28 -20.61 -18.65 11.81
C ALA A 28 -20.30 -17.38 11.00
N GLY A 29 -21.34 -16.63 10.71
CA GLY A 29 -21.39 -15.61 9.69
C GLY A 29 -20.54 -14.46 10.15
N ALA A 30 -19.65 -14.03 9.30
CA ALA A 30 -18.97 -12.77 9.43
C ALA A 30 -19.97 -11.68 9.81
N ASP A 31 -19.68 -10.92 10.84
CA ASP A 31 -20.51 -9.78 11.24
C ASP A 31 -20.47 -8.72 10.15
N PRO A 32 -21.56 -8.44 9.41
CA PRO A 32 -21.58 -7.50 8.31
C PRO A 32 -21.32 -6.04 8.78
N LYS A 33 -21.33 -5.82 10.08
CA LYS A 33 -21.02 -4.53 10.71
C LYS A 33 -19.58 -4.39 11.16
N LYS A 34 -18.71 -5.37 10.89
CA LYS A 34 -17.28 -5.31 11.24
C LYS A 34 -16.43 -5.44 9.99
N LEU A 35 -15.37 -4.65 9.92
CA LEU A 35 -14.37 -4.68 8.85
C LEU A 35 -12.97 -4.55 9.44
N THR A 36 -12.06 -5.43 9.07
CA THR A 36 -10.65 -5.28 9.45
C THR A 36 -9.84 -4.75 8.27
N VAL A 37 -9.23 -3.58 8.45
CA VAL A 37 -8.39 -2.91 7.45
C VAL A 37 -6.94 -2.90 7.92
N SER A 38 -6.03 -3.44 7.12
CA SER A 38 -4.59 -3.38 7.39
C SER A 38 -3.94 -2.30 6.54
N THR A 39 -3.23 -1.36 7.16
CA THR A 39 -2.64 -0.20 6.49
C THR A 39 -1.20 0.09 6.93
N PHE A 40 -0.63 1.19 6.45
CA PHE A 40 0.70 1.65 6.82
C PHE A 40 0.71 2.29 8.22
N GLY A 41 1.85 2.19 8.94
CA GLY A 41 2.01 2.87 10.22
C GLY A 41 2.20 4.39 10.07
N PHE A 42 2.78 4.86 8.94
CA PHE A 42 2.93 6.28 8.69
C PHE A 42 1.57 6.94 8.41
N GLY A 43 1.21 7.92 9.23
CA GLY A 43 -0.05 8.66 9.09
C GLY A 43 -1.31 7.88 9.50
N ALA A 44 -1.18 6.76 10.22
CA ALA A 44 -2.33 5.93 10.62
C ALA A 44 -3.37 6.72 11.42
N ASP A 45 -2.95 7.58 12.36
CA ASP A 45 -3.87 8.41 13.13
C ASP A 45 -4.68 9.37 12.25
N ARG A 46 -4.01 9.98 11.26
CA ARG A 46 -4.68 10.86 10.28
C ARG A 46 -5.64 10.08 9.39
N PHE A 47 -5.26 8.85 9.03
CA PHE A 47 -6.11 7.96 8.24
C PHE A 47 -7.36 7.56 9.02
N GLU A 48 -7.22 7.23 10.29
CA GLU A 48 -8.33 6.94 11.18
C GLU A 48 -9.31 8.10 11.25
N GLU A 49 -8.80 9.33 11.50
CA GLU A 49 -9.65 10.52 11.62
C GLU A 49 -10.30 10.95 10.30
N THR A 50 -9.56 10.85 9.19
CA THR A 50 -10.00 11.43 7.91
C THR A 50 -10.82 10.45 7.06
N VAL A 51 -10.55 9.15 7.16
CA VAL A 51 -11.15 8.12 6.31
C VAL A 51 -12.01 7.15 7.12
N ILE A 52 -11.47 6.57 8.18
CA ILE A 52 -12.14 5.48 8.91
C ILE A 52 -13.35 5.98 9.68
N LYS A 53 -13.20 6.93 10.61
CA LYS A 53 -14.33 7.46 11.40
C LYS A 53 -15.47 8.01 10.54
N PRO A 54 -15.21 8.78 9.46
CA PRO A 54 -16.28 9.19 8.55
C PRO A 54 -16.93 8.04 7.80
N PHE A 55 -16.19 6.97 7.44
CA PHE A 55 -16.74 5.76 6.85
C PHE A 55 -17.69 5.04 7.82
N GLU A 56 -17.24 4.82 9.06
CA GLU A 56 -18.05 4.22 10.13
C GLU A 56 -19.35 4.98 10.36
N LYS A 57 -19.24 6.31 10.50
CA LYS A 57 -20.41 7.19 10.66
C LYS A 57 -21.39 7.09 9.49
N LYS A 58 -20.87 6.97 8.25
CA LYS A 58 -21.69 6.91 7.03
C LYS A 58 -22.36 5.56 6.84
N THR A 59 -21.70 4.47 7.23
CA THR A 59 -22.12 3.11 6.87
C THR A 59 -22.64 2.27 8.03
N GLY A 60 -22.29 2.64 9.26
CA GLY A 60 -22.55 1.83 10.46
C GLY A 60 -21.69 0.57 10.53
N ILE A 61 -20.59 0.51 9.77
CA ILE A 61 -19.63 -0.59 9.80
C ILE A 61 -18.45 -0.16 10.68
N ASP A 62 -18.21 -0.85 11.79
CA ASP A 62 -17.08 -0.63 12.69
C ASP A 62 -15.78 -1.16 12.04
N VAL A 63 -14.72 -0.37 12.04
CA VAL A 63 -13.45 -0.72 11.42
C VAL A 63 -12.37 -0.95 12.45
N THR A 64 -11.79 -2.15 12.46
CA THR A 64 -10.55 -2.43 13.17
C THR A 64 -9.37 -2.10 12.27
N LEU A 65 -8.53 -1.14 12.69
CA LEU A 65 -7.35 -0.73 11.93
C LEU A 65 -6.11 -1.46 12.46
N GLU A 66 -5.39 -2.16 11.58
CA GLU A 66 -4.09 -2.77 11.86
C GLU A 66 -3.01 -2.08 11.06
N THR A 67 -1.80 -1.94 11.63
CA THR A 67 -0.68 -1.31 10.94
C THR A 67 0.55 -2.21 10.88
N GLY A 68 1.38 -2.01 9.84
CA GLY A 68 2.64 -2.74 9.69
C GLY A 68 3.42 -2.36 8.44
N ALA A 69 4.64 -2.89 8.31
CA ALA A 69 5.42 -2.79 7.08
C ALA A 69 4.83 -3.71 5.99
N ASN A 70 5.08 -3.41 4.70
CA ASN A 70 4.54 -4.19 3.58
C ASN A 70 4.87 -5.68 3.69
N ALA A 71 6.14 -6.02 3.93
CA ALA A 71 6.60 -7.40 4.00
C ALA A 71 5.96 -8.18 5.17
N ASP A 72 5.86 -7.54 6.34
CA ASP A 72 5.25 -8.15 7.54
C ASP A 72 3.77 -8.45 7.30
N ARG A 73 3.04 -7.48 6.71
CA ARG A 73 1.62 -7.63 6.39
C ARG A 73 1.36 -8.71 5.35
N LEU A 74 2.18 -8.77 4.29
CA LEU A 74 2.08 -9.83 3.29
C LEU A 74 2.37 -11.21 3.90
N THR A 75 3.36 -11.30 4.80
CA THR A 75 3.66 -12.54 5.53
C THR A 75 2.51 -12.95 6.43
N LYS A 76 1.89 -11.99 7.16
CA LYS A 76 0.69 -12.26 7.98
C LYS A 76 -0.46 -12.83 7.14
N LEU A 77 -0.71 -12.27 5.94
CA LEU A 77 -1.73 -12.79 5.03
C LEU A 77 -1.43 -14.22 4.56
N LYS A 78 -0.16 -14.53 4.27
CA LYS A 78 0.25 -15.91 3.89
C LYS A 78 0.00 -16.91 5.02
N VAL A 79 0.38 -16.56 6.23
CA VAL A 79 0.21 -17.43 7.41
C VAL A 79 -1.27 -17.70 7.68
N ASN A 80 -2.12 -16.68 7.54
CA ASN A 80 -3.55 -16.75 7.84
C ASN A 80 -4.43 -16.99 6.60
N LYS A 81 -3.88 -17.50 5.49
CA LYS A 81 -4.62 -17.62 4.21
C LYS A 81 -5.90 -18.49 4.29
N ASN A 82 -5.94 -19.44 5.20
CA ASN A 82 -7.08 -20.38 5.35
C ASN A 82 -8.15 -19.85 6.31
N ASP A 83 -7.81 -18.90 7.19
CA ASP A 83 -8.75 -18.18 8.06
C ASP A 83 -8.27 -16.72 8.21
N PRO A 84 -8.55 -15.88 7.20
CA PRO A 84 -8.04 -14.51 7.17
C PRO A 84 -8.65 -13.69 8.31
N THR A 85 -7.79 -12.90 8.95
CA THR A 85 -8.16 -11.96 10.02
C THR A 85 -8.31 -10.52 9.51
N VAL A 86 -8.02 -10.29 8.22
CA VAL A 86 -8.05 -9.00 7.54
C VAL A 86 -8.99 -9.10 6.35
N ASP A 87 -9.84 -8.10 6.16
CA ASP A 87 -10.75 -8.01 5.01
C ASP A 87 -10.14 -7.20 3.87
N VAL A 88 -9.50 -6.08 4.20
CA VAL A 88 -8.84 -5.19 3.23
C VAL A 88 -7.40 -4.96 3.65
N VAL A 89 -6.46 -5.14 2.73
CA VAL A 89 -5.07 -4.71 2.93
C VAL A 89 -4.73 -3.57 1.98
N MET A 90 -4.24 -2.47 2.55
CA MET A 90 -3.73 -1.30 1.84
C MET A 90 -2.22 -1.42 1.73
N ILE A 91 -1.70 -1.81 0.58
CA ILE A 91 -0.31 -2.25 0.39
C ILE A 91 0.27 -1.66 -0.89
N SER A 92 1.60 -1.48 -0.96
CA SER A 92 2.21 -0.97 -2.20
C SER A 92 2.05 -1.94 -3.37
N ASP A 93 2.10 -1.41 -4.56
CA ASP A 93 1.85 -2.10 -5.83
C ASP A 93 2.69 -3.36 -6.03
N LEU A 94 4.00 -3.32 -5.73
CA LEU A 94 4.87 -4.49 -5.82
C LEU A 94 4.39 -5.61 -4.88
N PHE A 95 4.10 -5.29 -3.61
CA PHE A 95 3.63 -6.29 -2.65
C PHE A 95 2.22 -6.77 -2.96
N ALA A 96 1.38 -5.92 -3.56
CA ALA A 96 0.09 -6.34 -4.10
C ALA A 96 0.28 -7.35 -5.23
N ALA A 97 1.16 -7.09 -6.18
CA ALA A 97 1.46 -8.01 -7.27
C ALA A 97 2.03 -9.35 -6.78
N MET A 98 2.90 -9.33 -5.74
CA MET A 98 3.37 -10.55 -5.07
C MET A 98 2.22 -11.34 -4.43
N GLY A 99 1.33 -10.66 -3.73
CA GLY A 99 0.15 -11.28 -3.10
C GLY A 99 -0.85 -11.84 -4.13
N GLN A 100 -1.04 -11.15 -5.25
CA GLN A 100 -1.86 -11.60 -6.37
C GLN A 100 -1.31 -12.90 -6.98
N LYS A 101 0.00 -12.95 -7.25
CA LYS A 101 0.70 -14.16 -7.74
C LYS A 101 0.55 -15.34 -6.77
N GLN A 102 0.47 -15.07 -5.46
CA GLN A 102 0.31 -16.08 -4.41
C GLN A 102 -1.16 -16.43 -4.13
N GLY A 103 -2.11 -15.81 -4.84
CA GLY A 103 -3.55 -16.07 -4.69
C GLY A 103 -4.11 -15.62 -3.34
N LEU A 104 -3.56 -14.53 -2.76
CA LEU A 104 -3.98 -13.98 -1.46
C LEU A 104 -5.15 -12.99 -1.55
N PHE A 105 -5.55 -12.58 -2.74
CA PHE A 105 -6.57 -11.57 -2.95
C PHE A 105 -7.72 -12.06 -3.82
N ASP A 106 -8.90 -11.51 -3.57
CA ASP A 106 -10.07 -11.67 -4.42
C ASP A 106 -10.13 -10.56 -5.47
N LYS A 107 -10.77 -10.88 -6.59
CA LYS A 107 -11.14 -9.88 -7.58
C LYS A 107 -12.28 -9.02 -7.07
N VAL A 108 -12.26 -7.75 -7.47
CA VAL A 108 -13.26 -6.73 -7.12
C VAL A 108 -14.36 -6.71 -8.17
N ASP A 109 -15.60 -6.73 -7.74
CA ASP A 109 -16.74 -6.51 -8.64
C ASP A 109 -16.88 -5.00 -8.92
N ALA A 110 -16.50 -4.60 -10.13
CA ALA A 110 -16.56 -3.19 -10.55
C ALA A 110 -17.98 -2.58 -10.46
N LYS A 111 -19.04 -3.41 -10.49
CA LYS A 111 -20.41 -2.93 -10.29
C LYS A 111 -20.68 -2.49 -8.86
N LYS A 112 -19.95 -3.05 -7.90
CA LYS A 112 -20.04 -2.72 -6.47
C LYS A 112 -19.07 -1.62 -6.04
N VAL A 113 -18.11 -1.27 -6.92
CA VAL A 113 -17.11 -0.22 -6.70
C VAL A 113 -17.12 0.75 -7.89
N PRO A 114 -18.24 1.48 -8.12
CA PRO A 114 -18.43 2.34 -9.31
C PRO A 114 -17.39 3.46 -9.43
N ASN A 115 -16.79 3.93 -8.33
CA ASN A 115 -15.72 4.92 -8.37
C ASN A 115 -14.43 4.41 -9.04
N MET A 116 -14.25 3.10 -9.26
CA MET A 116 -13.15 2.57 -10.09
C MET A 116 -13.20 3.07 -11.54
N ALA A 117 -14.37 3.46 -12.06
CA ALA A 117 -14.47 4.04 -13.40
C ALA A 117 -13.87 5.47 -13.48
N LYS A 118 -13.73 6.15 -12.34
CA LYS A 118 -13.30 7.55 -12.25
C LYS A 118 -11.81 7.74 -11.99
N ILE A 119 -11.07 6.68 -11.74
CA ILE A 119 -9.64 6.78 -11.45
C ILE A 119 -8.79 6.83 -12.73
N TYR A 120 -7.54 7.29 -12.62
CA TYR A 120 -6.57 7.24 -13.70
C TYR A 120 -6.34 5.81 -14.19
N ASP A 121 -5.98 5.65 -15.47
CA ASP A 121 -5.80 4.31 -16.05
C ASP A 121 -4.63 3.55 -15.43
N PHE A 122 -3.54 4.25 -15.06
CA PHE A 122 -2.41 3.64 -14.34
C PHE A 122 -2.78 3.11 -12.95
N ALA A 123 -3.86 3.63 -12.34
CA ALA A 123 -4.34 3.22 -11.03
C ALA A 123 -5.29 2.01 -11.08
N LYS A 124 -5.79 1.66 -12.26
CA LYS A 124 -6.66 0.49 -12.46
C LYS A 124 -5.84 -0.80 -12.44
N SER A 125 -6.35 -1.83 -11.80
CA SER A 125 -5.79 -3.17 -11.91
C SER A 125 -6.21 -3.81 -13.24
N GLN A 126 -5.26 -4.28 -14.04
CA GLN A 126 -5.55 -4.95 -15.33
C GLN A 126 -6.26 -6.29 -15.12
N ASP A 127 -5.99 -6.97 -14.02
CA ASP A 127 -6.52 -8.32 -13.75
C ASP A 127 -7.79 -8.32 -12.87
N GLY A 128 -8.39 -7.15 -12.63
CA GLY A 128 -9.60 -7.01 -11.84
C GLY A 128 -9.42 -7.14 -10.32
N TYR A 129 -8.19 -7.06 -9.83
CA TYR A 129 -7.90 -6.93 -8.39
C TYR A 129 -8.16 -5.51 -7.89
N GLY A 130 -7.89 -5.27 -6.61
CA GLY A 130 -8.06 -3.95 -6.01
C GLY A 130 -7.18 -2.89 -6.70
N PRO A 131 -7.71 -1.67 -6.93
CA PRO A 131 -7.01 -0.60 -7.60
C PRO A 131 -6.00 0.10 -6.69
N ALA A 132 -5.16 0.94 -7.28
CA ALA A 132 -4.48 1.96 -6.52
C ALA A 132 -5.50 2.98 -5.97
N TYR A 133 -5.25 3.47 -4.75
CA TYR A 133 -6.05 4.53 -4.12
C TYR A 133 -5.26 5.81 -3.89
N THR A 134 -3.93 5.74 -3.93
CA THR A 134 -3.02 6.88 -3.95
C THR A 134 -1.79 6.57 -4.78
N TYR A 135 -1.04 7.60 -5.15
CA TYR A 135 0.26 7.45 -5.76
C TYR A 135 1.25 8.51 -5.26
N GLN A 136 2.52 8.18 -5.35
CA GLN A 136 3.66 9.00 -5.01
C GLN A 136 4.68 8.94 -6.16
N LEU A 137 5.63 9.88 -6.14
CA LEU A 137 6.66 9.99 -7.17
C LEU A 137 8.03 9.74 -6.56
N LEU A 138 8.78 8.81 -7.16
CA LEU A 138 10.16 8.56 -6.76
C LEU A 138 11.07 9.70 -7.23
N GLY A 139 11.94 10.16 -6.34
CA GLY A 139 12.94 11.18 -6.62
C GLY A 139 13.93 11.32 -5.47
N MET A 140 14.54 12.50 -5.35
CA MET A 140 15.52 12.82 -4.33
C MET A 140 14.93 13.77 -3.30
N LEU A 141 14.81 13.31 -2.05
CA LEU A 141 14.62 14.16 -0.89
C LEU A 141 15.97 14.76 -0.47
N TYR A 142 16.00 16.04 -0.09
CA TYR A 142 17.24 16.69 0.30
C TYR A 142 17.02 17.86 1.27
N ARG A 143 18.03 18.15 2.06
CA ARG A 143 18.07 19.32 2.95
C ARG A 143 18.45 20.57 2.16
N THR A 144 17.52 21.51 1.98
CA THR A 144 17.75 22.75 1.21
C THR A 144 18.70 23.74 1.90
N ASP A 145 18.88 23.61 3.21
CA ASP A 145 19.85 24.39 3.98
C ASP A 145 21.29 23.84 3.89
N LYS A 146 21.46 22.58 3.50
CA LYS A 146 22.75 21.90 3.36
C LYS A 146 23.18 21.73 1.89
N VAL A 147 22.25 21.34 1.05
CA VAL A 147 22.47 21.08 -0.39
C VAL A 147 22.04 22.32 -1.18
N LYS A 148 22.98 23.13 -1.63
CA LYS A 148 22.73 24.47 -2.23
C LYS A 148 22.01 24.44 -3.56
N GLN A 149 22.22 23.41 -4.36
CA GLN A 149 21.57 23.19 -5.66
C GLN A 149 20.72 21.91 -5.58
N PRO A 150 19.57 21.85 -6.26
CA PRO A 150 18.81 20.61 -6.35
C PRO A 150 19.72 19.46 -6.82
N PRO A 151 19.78 18.34 -6.04
CA PRO A 151 20.68 17.25 -6.36
C PRO A 151 20.16 16.42 -7.54
N THR A 152 21.10 15.90 -8.33
CA THR A 152 20.84 14.84 -9.30
C THR A 152 21.00 13.46 -8.65
N LEU A 153 20.63 12.40 -9.36
CA LEU A 153 20.88 11.03 -8.87
C LEU A 153 22.38 10.79 -8.62
N GLU A 154 23.26 11.33 -9.47
CA GLU A 154 24.72 11.20 -9.35
C GLU A 154 25.28 11.85 -8.08
N SER A 155 24.62 12.87 -7.56
CA SER A 155 25.05 13.56 -6.33
C SER A 155 25.19 12.60 -5.13
N LEU A 156 24.50 11.45 -5.14
CA LEU A 156 24.62 10.46 -4.08
C LEU A 156 26.04 9.90 -3.92
N TRP A 157 26.82 9.82 -5.02
CA TRP A 157 28.19 9.27 -5.03
C TRP A 157 29.28 10.34 -4.83
N ASP A 158 28.92 11.63 -4.66
CA ASP A 158 29.88 12.67 -4.38
C ASP A 158 30.49 12.47 -2.97
N ALA A 159 31.82 12.39 -2.89
CA ALA A 159 32.55 12.13 -1.65
C ALA A 159 32.28 13.12 -0.51
N LYS A 160 31.81 14.35 -0.84
CA LYS A 160 31.42 15.35 0.17
C LYS A 160 30.23 14.92 1.03
N TYR A 161 29.42 13.95 0.55
CA TYR A 161 28.28 13.41 1.27
C TYR A 161 28.56 12.09 2.01
N LYS A 162 29.85 11.80 2.28
CA LYS A 162 30.27 10.63 3.04
C LYS A 162 29.51 10.54 4.38
N GLY A 163 28.78 9.43 4.60
CA GLY A 163 27.98 9.20 5.81
C GLY A 163 26.80 10.17 5.94
N LYS A 164 26.30 10.79 4.85
CA LYS A 164 25.22 11.77 4.83
C LYS A 164 24.02 11.38 3.99
N VAL A 165 24.00 10.16 3.47
CA VAL A 165 22.93 9.64 2.60
C VAL A 165 22.14 8.57 3.34
N ALA A 166 20.82 8.56 3.21
CA ALA A 166 20.00 7.39 3.55
C ALA A 166 19.50 6.75 2.24
N VAL A 167 19.45 5.42 2.21
CA VAL A 167 19.05 4.66 1.02
C VAL A 167 17.88 3.74 1.38
N PRO A 168 16.83 3.66 0.54
CA PRO A 168 15.72 2.76 0.79
C PRO A 168 16.15 1.29 0.66
N ASP A 169 15.81 0.48 1.67
CA ASP A 169 15.86 -0.98 1.58
C ASP A 169 14.84 -1.47 0.54
N LEU A 170 15.12 -2.61 -0.11
CA LEU A 170 14.20 -3.18 -1.13
C LEU A 170 12.83 -3.59 -0.57
N SER A 171 12.69 -3.72 0.75
CA SER A 171 11.41 -3.95 1.43
C SER A 171 10.49 -2.72 1.49
N THR A 172 10.98 -1.54 1.11
CA THR A 172 10.19 -0.31 1.06
C THR A 172 9.53 -0.11 -0.31
N SER A 173 8.50 0.74 -0.39
CA SER A 173 7.86 1.11 -1.66
C SER A 173 8.81 1.83 -2.64
N ALA A 174 9.88 2.45 -2.15
CA ALA A 174 10.87 3.15 -2.96
C ALA A 174 12.05 2.25 -3.39
N GLY A 175 12.28 1.13 -2.72
CA GLY A 175 13.52 0.35 -2.86
C GLY A 175 13.74 -0.24 -4.26
N VAL A 176 12.80 -1.05 -4.72
CA VAL A 176 12.89 -1.65 -6.07
C VAL A 176 12.83 -0.60 -7.17
N PRO A 177 11.91 0.39 -7.15
CA PRO A 177 11.96 1.50 -8.10
C PRO A 177 13.27 2.28 -8.09
N PHE A 178 13.92 2.46 -6.94
CA PHE A 178 15.23 3.11 -6.86
C PHE A 178 16.35 2.26 -7.50
N LEU A 179 16.40 0.94 -7.23
CA LEU A 179 17.32 0.04 -7.94
C LEU A 179 17.14 0.15 -9.45
N GLN A 180 15.91 0.15 -9.94
CA GLN A 180 15.61 0.28 -11.37
C GLN A 180 15.97 1.66 -11.93
N ALA A 181 15.83 2.74 -11.15
CA ALA A 181 16.26 4.09 -11.54
C ALA A 181 17.80 4.17 -11.67
N VAL A 182 18.54 3.57 -10.76
CA VAL A 182 20.01 3.44 -10.83
C VAL A 182 20.39 2.61 -12.05
N SER A 183 19.75 1.48 -12.28
CA SER A 183 19.98 0.63 -13.46
C SER A 183 19.72 1.38 -14.78
N ALA A 184 18.60 2.11 -14.85
CA ALA A 184 18.25 2.91 -16.05
C ALA A 184 19.20 4.08 -16.31
N THR A 185 19.83 4.62 -15.26
CA THR A 185 20.74 5.76 -15.37
C THR A 185 22.15 5.35 -15.80
N TYR A 186 22.66 4.27 -15.21
CA TYR A 186 24.07 3.86 -15.35
C TYR A 186 24.25 2.62 -16.22
N GLY A 187 23.21 1.85 -16.48
CA GLY A 187 23.22 0.65 -17.29
C GLY A 187 22.49 0.80 -18.62
N SER A 188 22.22 -0.33 -19.25
CA SER A 188 21.49 -0.43 -20.53
C SER A 188 19.97 -0.21 -20.40
N GLY A 189 19.44 -0.10 -19.17
CA GLY A 189 18.02 0.10 -18.89
C GLY A 189 17.62 -0.38 -17.49
N PRO A 190 16.33 -0.27 -17.12
CA PRO A 190 15.87 -0.59 -15.78
C PRO A 190 16.02 -2.08 -15.40
N LYS A 191 16.22 -2.96 -16.37
CA LYS A 191 16.45 -4.41 -16.17
C LYS A 191 17.94 -4.78 -16.04
N ASP A 192 18.85 -3.84 -16.28
CA ASP A 192 20.29 -4.04 -16.05
C ASP A 192 20.63 -3.89 -14.56
N THR A 193 20.06 -4.79 -13.77
CA THR A 193 20.21 -4.77 -12.32
C THR A 193 21.60 -5.14 -11.85
N ASP A 194 22.44 -5.79 -12.67
CA ASP A 194 23.84 -6.03 -12.35
C ASP A 194 24.62 -4.72 -12.23
N THR A 195 24.47 -3.82 -13.21
CA THR A 195 25.00 -2.46 -13.12
C THR A 195 24.39 -1.69 -11.95
N GLY A 196 23.06 -1.84 -11.71
CA GLY A 196 22.37 -1.22 -10.59
C GLY A 196 22.96 -1.62 -9.24
N PHE A 197 23.12 -2.92 -8.97
CA PHE A 197 23.71 -3.43 -7.72
C PHE A 197 25.15 -3.01 -7.52
N LYS A 198 25.95 -3.08 -8.58
CA LYS A 198 27.33 -2.59 -8.53
C LYS A 198 27.40 -1.12 -8.09
N ARG A 199 26.60 -0.25 -8.73
CA ARG A 199 26.53 1.16 -8.38
C ARG A 199 26.04 1.40 -6.95
N LEU A 200 25.05 0.65 -6.48
CA LEU A 200 24.59 0.73 -5.09
C LEU A 200 25.66 0.25 -4.10
N SER A 201 26.44 -0.75 -4.44
CA SER A 201 27.59 -1.18 -3.62
C SER A 201 28.65 -0.08 -3.53
N ASP A 202 28.95 0.60 -4.66
CA ASP A 202 29.90 1.71 -4.70
C ASP A 202 29.41 2.92 -3.85
N LEU A 203 28.12 2.99 -3.52
CA LEU A 203 27.53 4.06 -2.70
C LEU A 203 27.76 3.88 -1.20
N LYS A 204 28.10 2.68 -0.72
CA LYS A 204 28.27 2.35 0.71
C LYS A 204 29.02 3.41 1.54
N PRO A 205 30.15 3.99 1.09
CA PRO A 205 30.88 4.97 1.88
C PRO A 205 30.06 6.24 2.23
N ASN A 206 29.07 6.58 1.40
CA ASN A 206 28.22 7.76 1.61
C ASN A 206 26.99 7.45 2.44
N VAL A 207 26.63 6.16 2.61
CA VAL A 207 25.41 5.75 3.30
C VAL A 207 25.61 5.78 4.81
N LEU A 208 24.77 6.57 5.48
CA LEU A 208 24.59 6.52 6.94
C LEU A 208 23.66 5.38 7.33
N LYS A 209 22.60 5.17 6.53
CA LYS A 209 21.54 4.23 6.88
C LYS A 209 20.83 3.67 5.64
N PHE A 210 20.65 2.36 5.62
CA PHE A 210 19.63 1.69 4.79
C PHE A 210 18.35 1.64 5.60
N PHE A 211 17.33 2.43 5.21
CA PHE A 211 16.08 2.50 5.97
C PHE A 211 15.03 1.53 5.42
N ASN A 212 14.31 0.89 6.33
CA ASN A 212 13.20 -0.02 6.00
C ASN A 212 11.82 0.53 6.43
N ARG A 213 11.79 1.72 7.04
CA ARG A 213 10.56 2.40 7.47
C ARG A 213 10.60 3.88 7.10
N SER A 214 9.50 4.38 6.56
CA SER A 214 9.35 5.80 6.20
C SER A 214 9.52 6.75 7.39
N THR A 215 9.08 6.33 8.57
CA THR A 215 9.22 7.12 9.81
C THR A 215 10.68 7.33 10.20
N GLU A 216 11.55 6.35 9.93
CA GLU A 216 12.99 6.46 10.14
C GLU A 216 13.61 7.48 9.19
N LEU A 217 13.28 7.41 7.88
CA LEU A 217 13.75 8.38 6.88
C LEU A 217 13.37 9.81 7.26
N VAL A 218 12.08 10.04 7.59
CA VAL A 218 11.59 11.38 7.96
C VAL A 218 12.35 11.91 9.17
N SER A 219 12.59 11.06 10.17
CA SER A 219 13.33 11.42 11.38
C SER A 219 14.78 11.80 11.09
N LEU A 220 15.49 11.03 10.24
CA LEU A 220 16.88 11.31 9.84
C LEU A 220 17.02 12.64 9.08
N LEU A 221 16.10 12.91 8.16
CA LEU A 221 16.06 14.20 7.43
C LEU A 221 15.73 15.36 8.38
N ASP A 222 14.76 15.20 9.26
CA ASP A 222 14.30 16.26 10.18
C ASP A 222 15.40 16.67 11.17
N ARG A 223 16.14 15.70 11.71
CA ARG A 223 17.29 15.96 12.57
C ARG A 223 18.56 16.43 11.81
N GLY A 224 18.54 16.37 10.47
CA GLY A 224 19.70 16.72 9.65
C GLY A 224 20.86 15.74 9.77
N GLU A 225 20.61 14.50 10.16
CA GLU A 225 21.60 13.42 10.20
C GLU A 225 21.98 12.98 8.79
N VAL A 226 21.00 13.01 7.87
CA VAL A 226 21.23 12.84 6.44
C VAL A 226 20.89 14.11 5.67
N GLU A 227 21.61 14.33 4.57
CA GLU A 227 21.45 15.51 3.71
C GLU A 227 20.65 15.18 2.45
N MET A 228 20.68 13.92 2.01
CA MET A 228 19.94 13.42 0.85
C MET A 228 19.46 11.99 1.06
N ALA A 229 18.34 11.65 0.42
CA ALA A 229 17.82 10.31 0.37
C ALA A 229 16.94 10.11 -0.86
N PRO A 230 17.13 9.06 -1.66
CA PRO A 230 16.11 8.60 -2.60
C PRO A 230 14.82 8.26 -1.85
N GLY A 231 13.70 8.80 -2.32
CA GLY A 231 12.44 8.62 -1.62
C GLY A 231 11.26 9.23 -2.34
N LEU A 232 10.10 9.10 -1.72
CA LEU A 232 8.83 9.52 -2.29
C LEU A 232 8.54 10.99 -1.92
N ASP A 233 8.01 11.72 -2.86
CA ASP A 233 7.75 13.17 -2.77
C ASP A 233 6.82 13.58 -1.62
N LEU A 234 5.89 12.70 -1.21
CA LEU A 234 5.01 12.97 -0.07
C LEU A 234 5.78 13.35 1.21
N PHE A 235 7.00 12.82 1.40
CA PHE A 235 7.81 13.09 2.59
C PHE A 235 8.42 14.50 2.62
N ALA A 236 8.30 15.27 1.53
CA ALA A 236 8.67 16.69 1.51
C ALA A 236 7.46 17.62 1.71
N VAL A 237 6.22 17.14 1.55
CA VAL A 237 5.02 18.01 1.55
C VAL A 237 4.73 18.57 2.94
N ASP A 238 4.65 17.73 3.98
CA ASP A 238 4.41 18.19 5.35
C ASP A 238 5.57 19.04 5.89
N PRO A 239 6.86 18.68 5.68
CA PRO A 239 7.97 19.58 5.98
C PRO A 239 7.87 20.94 5.29
N ALA A 240 7.50 20.97 4.00
CA ALA A 240 7.33 22.24 3.28
C ALA A 240 6.18 23.10 3.85
N LYS A 241 5.06 22.48 4.27
CA LYS A 241 3.97 23.17 4.99
C LYS A 241 4.46 23.77 6.30
N ALA A 242 5.35 23.08 7.01
CA ALA A 242 5.92 23.51 8.29
C ALA A 242 7.12 24.46 8.15
N GLY A 243 7.50 24.85 6.93
CA GLY A 243 8.67 25.72 6.69
C GLY A 243 10.01 25.05 6.99
N LYS A 244 10.08 23.72 7.06
CA LYS A 244 11.30 22.97 7.27
C LYS A 244 12.12 22.92 5.97
N PRO A 245 13.47 22.89 6.07
CA PRO A 245 14.35 22.94 4.93
C PRO A 245 14.47 21.55 4.25
N ILE A 246 13.38 20.95 3.85
CA ILE A 246 13.34 19.67 3.12
C ILE A 246 12.68 19.91 1.78
N GLY A 247 13.38 19.59 0.70
CA GLY A 247 12.91 19.63 -0.68
C GLY A 247 12.87 18.25 -1.30
N TRP A 248 12.24 18.20 -2.47
CA TRP A 248 12.22 17.01 -3.32
C TRP A 248 12.40 17.43 -4.78
N VAL A 249 13.09 16.59 -5.54
CA VAL A 249 13.23 16.74 -7.00
C VAL A 249 13.11 15.37 -7.69
N PRO A 250 12.54 15.30 -8.90
CA PRO A 250 12.52 14.07 -9.68
C PRO A 250 13.94 13.70 -10.15
N PHE A 251 14.18 12.44 -10.45
CA PHE A 251 15.36 12.00 -11.18
C PHE A 251 15.26 12.40 -12.66
N ASP A 252 16.41 12.54 -13.33
CA ASP A 252 16.45 12.82 -14.78
C ASP A 252 15.98 11.60 -15.59
N LYS A 253 16.36 10.40 -15.14
CA LYS A 253 15.95 9.11 -15.69
C LYS A 253 15.37 8.23 -14.59
N GLY A 254 14.62 7.20 -14.96
CA GLY A 254 14.02 6.28 -13.97
C GLY A 254 12.99 6.97 -13.10
N ARG A 255 12.11 7.76 -13.70
CA ARG A 255 10.98 8.41 -13.03
C ARG A 255 9.87 7.40 -12.85
N TYR A 256 9.69 6.92 -11.62
CA TYR A 256 8.68 5.92 -11.31
C TYR A 256 7.57 6.47 -10.42
N VAL A 257 6.34 6.09 -10.78
CA VAL A 257 5.18 6.16 -9.88
C VAL A 257 5.29 5.00 -8.90
N ALA A 258 5.15 5.27 -7.62
CA ALA A 258 4.90 4.27 -6.59
C ALA A 258 3.44 4.35 -6.18
N ALA A 259 2.68 3.31 -6.34
CA ALA A 259 1.26 3.31 -6.00
C ALA A 259 0.98 2.50 -4.73
N ASN A 260 0.01 2.97 -3.93
CA ASN A 260 -0.57 2.17 -2.87
C ASN A 260 -1.94 1.67 -3.32
N THR A 261 -2.15 0.37 -3.19
CA THR A 261 -3.37 -0.32 -3.62
C THR A 261 -4.21 -0.75 -2.42
N ALA A 262 -5.51 -0.92 -2.62
CA ALA A 262 -6.42 -1.50 -1.64
C ALA A 262 -6.94 -2.84 -2.17
N GLN A 263 -6.47 -3.94 -1.58
CA GLN A 263 -6.78 -5.30 -2.02
C GLN A 263 -7.80 -5.94 -1.08
N ILE A 264 -8.82 -6.63 -1.61
CA ILE A 264 -9.72 -7.47 -0.83
C ILE A 264 -9.02 -8.80 -0.59
N VAL A 265 -8.85 -9.18 0.67
CA VAL A 265 -8.20 -10.43 1.05
C VAL A 265 -9.09 -11.61 0.64
N LYS A 266 -8.47 -12.65 0.07
CA LYS A 266 -9.21 -13.86 -0.32
C LYS A 266 -9.79 -14.54 0.91
N GLY A 267 -11.11 -14.80 0.88
CA GLY A 267 -11.82 -15.33 2.02
C GLY A 267 -12.13 -14.31 3.11
N ALA A 268 -12.05 -13.00 2.79
CA ALA A 268 -12.46 -11.92 3.69
C ALA A 268 -13.82 -12.18 4.32
N LYS A 269 -13.91 -11.99 5.64
CA LYS A 269 -15.15 -12.28 6.40
C LYS A 269 -16.28 -11.33 6.03
N ASN A 270 -15.94 -10.08 5.65
CA ASN A 270 -16.92 -9.07 5.21
C ASN A 270 -16.57 -8.50 3.83
N LYS A 271 -16.66 -9.33 2.78
CA LYS A 271 -16.39 -8.90 1.39
C LYS A 271 -17.29 -7.73 0.95
N ALA A 272 -18.57 -7.73 1.33
CA ALA A 272 -19.48 -6.65 0.97
C ALA A 272 -19.11 -5.32 1.64
N GLY A 273 -18.67 -5.36 2.90
CA GLY A 273 -18.11 -4.21 3.61
C GLY A 273 -16.81 -3.73 2.98
N ALA A 274 -15.94 -4.66 2.56
CA ALA A 274 -14.70 -4.36 1.85
C ALA A 274 -14.95 -3.63 0.51
N GLU A 275 -15.89 -4.10 -0.31
CA GLU A 275 -16.27 -3.44 -1.56
C GLU A 275 -16.84 -2.03 -1.32
N LYS A 276 -17.68 -1.84 -0.30
CA LYS A 276 -18.17 -0.52 0.13
C LYS A 276 -17.04 0.40 0.58
N PHE A 277 -16.07 -0.14 1.30
CA PHE A 277 -14.90 0.61 1.76
C PHE A 277 -14.05 1.07 0.59
N LEU A 278 -13.78 0.20 -0.38
CA LEU A 278 -13.05 0.54 -1.60
C LEU A 278 -13.76 1.66 -2.39
N ASP A 279 -15.08 1.54 -2.59
CA ASP A 279 -15.83 2.56 -3.31
C ASP A 279 -15.80 3.91 -2.59
N TYR A 280 -15.98 3.89 -1.27
CA TYR A 280 -15.87 5.08 -0.43
C TYR A 280 -14.48 5.71 -0.53
N LEU A 281 -13.42 4.93 -0.39
CA LEU A 281 -12.02 5.36 -0.45
C LEU A 281 -11.66 6.03 -1.78
N LEU A 282 -12.28 5.58 -2.87
CA LEU A 282 -12.05 6.09 -4.22
C LEU A 282 -12.96 7.27 -4.61
N SER A 283 -13.89 7.69 -3.76
CA SER A 283 -14.75 8.84 -4.06
C SER A 283 -13.96 10.15 -4.04
N ALA A 284 -14.30 11.12 -4.92
CA ALA A 284 -13.55 12.37 -5.06
C ALA A 284 -13.43 13.14 -3.74
N ASP A 285 -14.54 13.26 -2.99
CA ASP A 285 -14.57 13.97 -1.70
C ASP A 285 -13.62 13.35 -0.66
N VAL A 286 -13.57 12.01 -0.56
CA VAL A 286 -12.66 11.31 0.34
C VAL A 286 -11.22 11.44 -0.12
N GLN A 287 -10.98 11.34 -1.42
CA GLN A 287 -9.66 11.48 -2.03
C GLN A 287 -9.07 12.89 -1.81
N GLU A 288 -9.88 13.95 -1.93
CA GLU A 288 -9.46 15.33 -1.65
C GLU A 288 -9.07 15.50 -0.16
N LYS A 289 -9.91 15.02 0.74
CA LYS A 289 -9.66 15.09 2.21
C LYS A 289 -8.43 14.29 2.59
N ALA A 290 -8.30 13.08 2.05
CA ALA A 290 -7.14 12.22 2.25
C ALA A 290 -5.85 12.89 1.74
N ALA A 291 -5.86 13.44 0.51
CA ALA A 291 -4.72 14.14 -0.06
C ALA A 291 -4.29 15.35 0.78
N ALA A 292 -5.24 16.13 1.30
CA ALA A 292 -4.95 17.25 2.19
C ALA A 292 -4.33 16.80 3.52
N SER A 293 -4.77 15.66 4.05
CA SER A 293 -4.34 15.12 5.34
C SER A 293 -3.00 14.36 5.29
N PHE A 294 -2.83 13.48 4.29
CA PHE A 294 -1.63 12.60 4.22
C PHE A 294 -0.57 13.06 3.25
N SER A 295 -0.87 14.07 2.42
CA SER A 295 0.04 14.54 1.38
C SER A 295 0.27 13.53 0.23
N ASP A 296 -0.58 12.51 0.14
CA ASP A 296 -0.65 11.55 -0.96
C ASP A 296 -1.47 12.12 -2.13
N LYS A 297 -1.13 11.72 -3.34
CA LYS A 297 -1.87 12.18 -4.52
C LYS A 297 -3.12 11.34 -4.75
N PRO A 298 -4.27 11.98 -5.06
CA PRO A 298 -5.50 11.28 -5.37
C PRO A 298 -5.39 10.57 -6.72
N VAL A 299 -6.03 9.41 -6.85
CA VAL A 299 -6.17 8.70 -8.13
C VAL A 299 -7.48 8.98 -8.84
N ASN A 300 -8.48 9.53 -8.16
CA ASN A 300 -9.74 9.93 -8.76
C ASN A 300 -9.55 11.23 -9.56
N LYS A 301 -9.93 11.21 -10.85
CA LYS A 301 -9.74 12.33 -11.79
C LYS A 301 -10.54 13.59 -11.41
N ASP A 302 -11.64 13.40 -10.67
CA ASP A 302 -12.52 14.49 -10.22
C ASP A 302 -12.02 15.13 -8.91
N ALA A 303 -11.03 14.50 -8.22
CA ALA A 303 -10.50 15.00 -6.96
C ALA A 303 -9.43 16.08 -7.19
N LYS A 304 -9.51 17.17 -6.43
CA LYS A 304 -8.53 18.26 -6.50
C LYS A 304 -7.26 17.89 -5.78
N VAL A 305 -6.12 18.13 -6.42
CA VAL A 305 -4.82 18.02 -5.78
C VAL A 305 -4.55 19.24 -4.90
N PRO A 306 -4.25 19.09 -3.60
CA PRO A 306 -3.94 20.22 -2.73
C PRO A 306 -2.70 21.01 -3.21
N ALA A 307 -2.77 22.36 -3.11
CA ALA A 307 -1.69 23.24 -3.54
C ALA A 307 -0.32 22.94 -2.90
N ALA A 308 -0.32 22.43 -1.66
CA ALA A 308 0.92 22.02 -1.00
C ALA A 308 1.62 20.84 -1.70
N ILE A 309 0.87 19.91 -2.27
CA ILE A 309 1.40 18.80 -3.06
C ILE A 309 1.93 19.33 -4.39
N THR A 310 1.16 20.18 -5.08
CA THR A 310 1.59 20.79 -6.35
C THR A 310 2.84 21.64 -6.17
N LYS A 311 3.01 22.32 -5.03
CA LYS A 311 4.23 23.09 -4.73
C LYS A 311 5.47 22.21 -4.66
N VAL A 312 5.38 20.97 -4.20
CA VAL A 312 6.50 20.03 -4.09
C VAL A 312 6.74 19.27 -5.40
N SER A 313 5.66 18.75 -5.99
CA SER A 313 5.73 17.78 -7.09
C SER A 313 5.52 18.42 -8.48
N GLY A 314 5.21 19.73 -8.53
CA GLY A 314 4.96 20.45 -9.79
C GLY A 314 3.76 19.86 -10.55
N GLU A 315 3.82 19.89 -11.86
CA GLU A 315 2.79 19.35 -12.76
C GLU A 315 2.59 17.84 -12.61
N ALA A 316 3.63 17.12 -12.22
CA ALA A 316 3.57 15.68 -11.96
C ALA A 316 2.60 15.30 -10.81
N ALA A 317 2.15 16.28 -10.02
CA ALA A 317 1.14 16.07 -8.98
C ALA A 317 -0.25 15.72 -9.53
N SER A 318 -0.57 16.08 -10.77
CA SER A 318 -1.84 15.81 -11.44
C SER A 318 -1.69 15.03 -12.75
N ASP A 319 -0.54 15.13 -13.39
CA ASP A 319 -0.23 14.38 -14.62
C ASP A 319 1.19 13.80 -14.57
N PRO A 320 1.38 12.68 -13.88
CA PRO A 320 2.69 12.05 -13.77
C PRO A 320 3.20 11.56 -15.14
N ALA A 321 2.32 11.14 -16.05
CA ALA A 321 2.72 10.65 -17.37
C ALA A 321 3.28 11.77 -18.24
N ALA A 322 2.63 12.94 -18.29
CA ALA A 322 3.14 14.11 -19.02
C ALA A 322 4.50 14.59 -18.45
N ALA A 323 4.72 14.42 -17.15
CA ALA A 323 5.99 14.69 -16.49
C ALA A 323 7.05 13.57 -16.65
N GLY A 324 6.78 12.56 -17.49
CA GLY A 324 7.69 11.46 -17.80
C GLY A 324 7.79 10.37 -16.74
N PHE A 325 6.86 10.29 -15.80
CA PHE A 325 6.77 9.19 -14.85
C PHE A 325 6.03 8.00 -15.43
N THR A 326 6.51 6.79 -15.13
CA THR A 326 5.92 5.54 -15.58
C THR A 326 5.71 4.58 -14.41
N SER A 327 4.80 3.63 -14.55
CA SER A 327 4.70 2.51 -13.61
C SER A 327 5.88 1.56 -13.82
N PRO A 328 6.47 0.99 -12.74
CA PRO A 328 7.48 -0.04 -12.86
C PRO A 328 6.89 -1.32 -13.50
N ASP A 329 7.74 -2.14 -14.14
CA ASP A 329 7.37 -3.48 -14.59
C ASP A 329 7.23 -4.41 -13.36
N LEU A 330 6.01 -4.45 -12.80
CA LEU A 330 5.73 -5.22 -11.58
C LEU A 330 5.89 -6.72 -11.78
N ALA A 331 5.55 -7.25 -12.97
CA ALA A 331 5.69 -8.67 -13.24
C ALA A 331 7.15 -9.10 -13.20
N TYR A 332 8.02 -8.34 -13.87
CA TYR A 332 9.47 -8.54 -13.83
C TYR A 332 10.02 -8.37 -12.40
N SER A 333 9.57 -7.34 -11.69
CA SER A 333 10.01 -7.09 -10.31
C SER A 333 9.63 -8.22 -9.36
N VAL A 334 8.41 -8.75 -9.46
CA VAL A 334 7.93 -9.89 -8.65
C VAL A 334 8.71 -11.18 -8.95
N GLU A 335 9.09 -11.39 -10.21
CA GLU A 335 9.89 -12.58 -10.60
C GLU A 335 11.28 -12.58 -9.95
N HIS A 336 11.89 -11.40 -9.82
CA HIS A 336 13.27 -11.26 -9.38
C HIS A 336 13.42 -10.81 -7.92
N ASN A 337 12.33 -10.43 -7.26
CA ASN A 337 12.36 -9.77 -5.95
C ASN A 337 13.17 -10.52 -4.90
N ASP A 338 12.96 -11.83 -4.73
CA ASP A 338 13.62 -12.59 -3.68
C ASP A 338 15.14 -12.65 -3.90
N ALA A 339 15.55 -12.88 -5.16
CA ALA A 339 16.97 -12.85 -5.53
C ALA A 339 17.61 -11.47 -5.33
N TRP A 340 16.84 -10.39 -5.62
CA TRP A 340 17.32 -9.03 -5.40
C TRP A 340 17.45 -8.68 -3.92
N VAL A 341 16.52 -9.11 -3.08
CA VAL A 341 16.59 -8.89 -1.62
C VAL A 341 17.82 -9.60 -1.06
N ASP A 342 18.06 -10.86 -1.40
CA ASP A 342 19.23 -11.60 -0.97
C ASP A 342 20.54 -10.94 -1.44
N ARG A 343 20.56 -10.49 -2.70
CA ARG A 343 21.72 -9.81 -3.29
C ARG A 343 21.97 -8.46 -2.62
N PHE A 344 20.92 -7.67 -2.38
CA PHE A 344 21.02 -6.38 -1.69
C PHE A 344 21.64 -6.55 -0.30
N GLN A 345 21.21 -7.55 0.45
CA GLN A 345 21.78 -7.84 1.76
C GLN A 345 23.26 -8.20 1.68
N ARG A 346 23.66 -9.05 0.73
CA ARG A 346 25.06 -9.48 0.62
C ARG A 346 25.98 -8.38 0.08
N GLU A 347 25.56 -7.64 -0.93
CA GLU A 347 26.45 -6.77 -1.71
C GLU A 347 26.30 -5.29 -1.35
N VAL A 348 25.14 -4.86 -0.82
CA VAL A 348 24.83 -3.44 -0.61
C VAL A 348 24.70 -3.09 0.85
N SER A 349 23.86 -3.76 1.63
CA SER A 349 23.55 -3.35 3.01
C SER A 349 24.31 -4.11 4.08
N GLY A 350 24.87 -5.25 3.75
CA GLY A 350 25.67 -6.09 4.66
C GLY A 350 27.11 -5.64 4.83
#